data_eeb692fe9d111a0fba151e917a8a5525
#
_entry.id   eeb692fe9d111a0fba151e917a8a5525
#
_cell.length_a   1.000
_cell.length_b   1.000
_cell.length_c   1.000
_cell.angle_alpha   90.00
_cell.angle_beta   90.00
_cell.angle_gamma   90.00
#
_symmetry.space_group_name_H-M   'P 1'
#
loop_
_entity.id
_entity.type
_entity.pdbx_description
1 polymer ?
#
loop_
_entity_poly.entity_id
_entity_poly.type
_entity_poly.pdbx_seq_one_letter_code
_entity_poly.pdbx_strand_id
1 'polypeptide(L)'
;MSSIKIYDMRDKYDEYFVGTCTHVNDTPECCLREEVDTSAKRRIDWLQSMYKKGSRVKIASIDNEQVGFLHIMPIEICPWGPIGQDLMVIPCLTVTGKTNGRGIGRALIDSAEEEAKHQGRKGIITTGYYHNHWFMPAPFFEKCGFSLIEQKGTIAILGKFFEESVESPRLLKPNFKYKPIIGKAVVDLFWNTFCPTSDIEAQRVREVSAEFGESVVVHEYCADEIAILSRYQIPRGIFINGKEIWWGHEAPKEGIREAIFKALRYK
;
A
#
# COMPACT_ATOMS: atom_id res chain seq x y z
N MET A 1 25.71 -21.15 8.89
CA MET A 1 24.75 -20.34 8.11
C MET A 1 24.02 -19.46 9.09
N SER A 2 23.99 -18.15 8.86
CA SER A 2 23.24 -17.22 9.71
C SER A 2 21.75 -17.58 9.67
N SER A 3 21.10 -17.73 10.82
CA SER A 3 19.69 -18.10 10.90
C SER A 3 18.79 -16.88 10.65
N ILE A 4 17.74 -17.07 9.86
CA ILE A 4 16.67 -16.07 9.70
C ILE A 4 15.84 -16.08 11.00
N LYS A 5 15.62 -14.90 11.58
CA LYS A 5 14.71 -14.72 12.72
C LYS A 5 13.52 -13.91 12.25
N ILE A 6 12.30 -14.38 12.56
CA ILE A 6 11.05 -13.65 12.32
C ILE A 6 10.46 -13.27 13.67
N TYR A 7 10.04 -11.99 13.80
CA TYR A 7 9.43 -11.46 15.02
C TYR A 7 8.49 -10.28 14.71
N ASP A 8 7.64 -9.93 15.66
CA ASP A 8 6.77 -8.76 15.52
C ASP A 8 7.56 -7.46 15.72
N MET A 9 7.23 -6.41 14.95
CA MET A 9 7.79 -5.06 15.13
C MET A 9 7.69 -4.63 16.60
N ARG A 10 8.79 -4.19 17.23
CA ARG A 10 8.89 -4.02 18.69
C ARG A 10 9.57 -2.74 19.17
N ASP A 11 10.45 -2.15 18.37
CA ASP A 11 11.28 -1.03 18.82
C ASP A 11 11.43 0.05 17.73
N LYS A 12 12.10 1.15 18.08
CA LYS A 12 12.29 2.30 17.20
C LYS A 12 13.10 2.01 15.93
N TYR A 13 13.96 0.99 15.96
CA TYR A 13 14.72 0.58 14.78
C TYR A 13 13.81 -0.15 13.79
N ASP A 14 12.96 -1.05 14.30
CA ASP A 14 11.96 -1.72 13.49
C ASP A 14 10.95 -0.71 12.93
N GLU A 15 10.46 0.22 13.77
CA GLU A 15 9.56 1.30 13.35
C GLU A 15 10.16 2.15 12.22
N TYR A 16 11.43 2.53 12.35
CA TYR A 16 12.11 3.32 11.33
C TYR A 16 12.27 2.53 10.03
N PHE A 17 12.71 1.28 10.10
CA PHE A 17 12.86 0.39 8.95
C PHE A 17 11.53 0.18 8.21
N VAL A 18 10.45 -0.08 8.94
CA VAL A 18 9.10 -0.25 8.40
C VAL A 18 8.55 1.08 7.88
N GLY A 19 8.66 2.14 8.67
CA GLY A 19 8.11 3.46 8.36
C GLY A 19 8.65 4.04 7.06
N THR A 20 9.97 3.99 6.88
CA THR A 20 10.64 4.50 5.68
C THR A 20 10.53 3.58 4.46
N CYS A 21 10.18 2.30 4.67
CA CYS A 21 10.04 1.32 3.60
C CYS A 21 11.28 1.27 2.70
N THR A 22 11.11 1.35 1.38
CA THR A 22 12.20 1.34 0.40
C THR A 22 12.85 2.71 0.19
N HIS A 23 12.26 3.80 0.70
CA HIS A 23 12.70 5.16 0.43
C HIS A 23 14.09 5.53 0.96
N VAL A 24 14.56 4.84 1.99
CA VAL A 24 15.90 5.11 2.56
C VAL A 24 16.99 4.24 1.93
N ASN A 25 16.62 3.01 1.53
CA ASN A 25 17.59 2.00 1.13
C ASN A 25 17.74 1.85 -0.39
N ASP A 26 16.70 2.17 -1.17
CA ASP A 26 16.64 1.85 -2.60
C ASP A 26 16.44 3.06 -3.53
N THR A 27 16.15 4.26 -3.01
CA THR A 27 15.88 5.46 -3.84
C THR A 27 16.61 6.70 -3.31
N PRO A 28 17.84 6.94 -3.76
CA PRO A 28 18.70 7.98 -3.16
C PRO A 28 18.30 9.43 -3.43
N GLU A 29 17.50 9.76 -4.45
CA GLU A 29 17.44 11.15 -4.94
C GLU A 29 16.06 11.72 -5.24
N CYS A 30 14.98 10.96 -5.22
CA CYS A 30 13.67 11.47 -5.63
C CYS A 30 12.84 12.07 -4.49
N CYS A 31 13.17 11.78 -3.22
CA CYS A 31 12.42 12.24 -2.06
C CYS A 31 13.29 13.10 -1.13
N LEU A 32 12.75 14.23 -0.68
CA LEU A 32 13.36 14.98 0.40
C LEU A 32 13.28 14.14 1.68
N ARG A 33 14.36 14.10 2.45
CA ARG A 33 14.43 13.35 3.71
C ARG A 33 13.27 13.69 4.66
N GLU A 34 12.92 14.97 4.73
CA GLU A 34 11.82 15.46 5.55
C GLU A 34 10.46 14.89 5.16
N GLU A 35 10.18 14.75 3.85
CA GLU A 35 8.95 14.12 3.36
C GLU A 35 8.86 12.66 3.80
N VAL A 36 9.98 11.93 3.70
CA VAL A 36 10.07 10.51 4.09
C VAL A 36 9.90 10.35 5.60
N ASP A 37 10.61 11.12 6.40
CA ASP A 37 10.55 11.01 7.87
C ASP A 37 9.16 11.40 8.40
N THR A 38 8.51 12.40 7.79
CA THR A 38 7.15 12.81 8.16
C THR A 38 6.12 11.73 7.79
N SER A 39 6.24 11.15 6.60
CA SER A 39 5.38 10.04 6.16
C SER A 39 5.59 8.80 7.01
N ALA A 40 6.85 8.45 7.32
CA ALA A 40 7.20 7.33 8.18
C ALA A 40 6.55 7.44 9.55
N LYS A 41 6.59 8.62 10.18
CA LYS A 41 5.94 8.87 11.46
C LYS A 41 4.42 8.62 11.38
N ARG A 42 3.74 9.22 10.39
CA ARG A 42 2.28 9.03 10.23
C ARG A 42 1.93 7.56 10.04
N ARG A 43 2.71 6.86 9.20
CA ARG A 43 2.52 5.42 8.98
C ARG A 43 2.64 4.62 10.26
N ILE A 44 3.67 4.87 11.08
CA ILE A 44 3.88 4.15 12.34
C ILE A 44 2.75 4.46 13.33
N ASP A 45 2.35 5.71 13.48
CA ASP A 45 1.23 6.10 14.34
C ASP A 45 -0.07 5.38 13.90
N TRP A 46 -0.32 5.31 12.60
CA TRP A 46 -1.45 4.57 12.03
C TRP A 46 -1.36 3.06 12.32
N LEU A 47 -0.21 2.43 12.04
CA LEU A 47 0.01 1.00 12.28
C LEU A 47 -0.18 0.64 13.76
N GLN A 48 0.32 1.45 14.69
CA GLN A 48 0.13 1.26 16.12
C GLN A 48 -1.35 1.32 16.51
N SER A 49 -2.12 2.23 15.89
CA SER A 49 -3.57 2.30 16.12
C SER A 49 -4.32 1.06 15.59
N MET A 50 -3.84 0.48 14.48
CA MET A 50 -4.42 -0.72 13.88
C MET A 50 -4.02 -2.02 14.60
N TYR A 51 -2.98 -1.98 15.44
CA TYR A 51 -2.53 -3.16 16.21
C TYR A 51 -3.66 -3.72 17.10
N LYS A 52 -4.44 -2.85 17.72
CA LYS A 52 -5.61 -3.22 18.53
C LYS A 52 -6.74 -3.85 17.71
N LYS A 53 -6.74 -3.64 16.40
CA LYS A 53 -7.73 -4.20 15.46
C LYS A 53 -7.23 -5.48 14.77
N GLY A 54 -6.08 -6.03 15.22
CA GLY A 54 -5.53 -7.29 14.68
C GLY A 54 -4.45 -7.14 13.61
N SER A 55 -4.06 -5.91 13.23
CA SER A 55 -2.91 -5.71 12.34
C SER A 55 -1.62 -6.14 13.02
N ARG A 56 -0.67 -6.73 12.24
CA ARG A 56 0.70 -7.06 12.69
C ARG A 56 1.70 -6.70 11.61
N VAL A 57 2.93 -6.44 12.06
CA VAL A 57 4.09 -6.28 11.19
C VAL A 57 5.13 -7.31 11.60
N LYS A 58 5.43 -8.24 10.71
CA LYS A 58 6.49 -9.25 10.91
C LYS A 58 7.79 -8.71 10.32
N ILE A 59 8.86 -8.75 11.11
CA ILE A 59 10.22 -8.37 10.73
C ILE A 59 11.06 -9.61 10.51
N ALA A 60 11.84 -9.63 9.44
CA ALA A 60 12.87 -10.60 9.22
C ALA A 60 14.25 -9.99 9.52
N SER A 61 15.08 -10.67 10.30
CA SER A 61 16.46 -10.27 10.53
C SER A 61 17.44 -11.42 10.34
N ILE A 62 18.67 -11.06 9.96
CA ILE A 62 19.84 -11.94 9.87
C ILE A 62 20.98 -11.22 10.58
N ASP A 63 21.65 -11.91 11.51
CA ASP A 63 22.78 -11.35 12.30
C ASP A 63 22.42 -10.00 12.97
N ASN A 64 21.16 -9.85 13.43
CA ASN A 64 20.55 -8.68 14.02
C ASN A 64 20.33 -7.47 13.08
N GLU A 65 20.54 -7.63 11.77
CA GLU A 65 20.17 -6.62 10.78
C GLU A 65 18.78 -6.93 10.20
N GLN A 66 17.90 -5.95 10.10
CA GLN A 66 16.62 -6.09 9.42
C GLN A 66 16.85 -6.28 7.92
N VAL A 67 16.24 -7.31 7.36
CA VAL A 67 16.40 -7.68 5.94
C VAL A 67 15.09 -7.79 5.19
N GLY A 68 13.97 -7.58 5.88
CA GLY A 68 12.66 -7.56 5.27
C GLY A 68 11.55 -7.41 6.29
N PHE A 69 10.36 -7.10 5.81
CA PHE A 69 9.14 -7.05 6.62
C PHE A 69 7.92 -7.44 5.80
N LEU A 70 6.86 -7.81 6.52
CA LEU A 70 5.55 -8.12 5.97
C LEU A 70 4.49 -7.48 6.85
N HIS A 71 3.51 -6.82 6.22
CA HIS A 71 2.29 -6.41 6.89
C HIS A 71 1.22 -7.47 6.72
N ILE A 72 0.49 -7.74 7.80
CA ILE A 72 -0.71 -8.57 7.78
C ILE A 72 -1.80 -7.91 8.61
N MET A 73 -3.02 -7.87 8.10
CA MET A 73 -4.15 -7.24 8.79
C MET A 73 -5.48 -7.85 8.37
N PRO A 74 -6.51 -7.76 9.24
CA PRO A 74 -7.87 -8.10 8.85
C PRO A 74 -8.31 -7.37 7.59
N ILE A 75 -8.98 -8.09 6.67
CA ILE A 75 -9.44 -7.53 5.40
C ILE A 75 -10.38 -6.33 5.59
N GLU A 76 -11.13 -6.34 6.68
CA GLU A 76 -12.11 -5.32 7.05
C GLU A 76 -11.49 -3.95 7.38
N ILE A 77 -10.18 -3.90 7.66
CA ILE A 77 -9.46 -2.65 7.98
C ILE A 77 -8.34 -2.34 6.99
N CYS A 78 -8.21 -3.12 5.90
CA CYS A 78 -7.12 -2.95 4.95
C CYS A 78 -7.42 -1.79 3.99
N PRO A 79 -6.68 -0.67 4.03
CA PRO A 79 -6.92 0.49 3.17
C PRO A 79 -6.47 0.27 1.73
N TRP A 80 -5.85 -0.88 1.44
CA TRP A 80 -5.35 -1.27 0.12
C TRP A 80 -6.30 -2.22 -0.63
N GLY A 81 -7.33 -2.74 0.05
CA GLY A 81 -8.17 -3.84 -0.44
C GLY A 81 -7.44 -5.18 -0.37
N PRO A 82 -7.98 -6.27 -0.92
CA PRO A 82 -9.29 -6.41 -1.59
C PRO A 82 -10.49 -6.29 -0.64
N ILE A 83 -11.72 -6.50 -1.16
CA ILE A 83 -12.94 -6.50 -0.35
C ILE A 83 -13.33 -7.93 -0.02
N GLY A 84 -13.68 -8.19 1.23
CA GLY A 84 -14.10 -9.49 1.75
C GLY A 84 -14.36 -9.43 3.26
N GLN A 85 -14.45 -10.60 3.89
CA GLN A 85 -14.65 -10.73 5.33
C GLN A 85 -13.94 -11.98 5.88
N ASP A 86 -13.66 -11.97 7.18
CA ASP A 86 -13.08 -13.10 7.93
C ASP A 86 -11.71 -13.58 7.45
N LEU A 87 -11.00 -12.79 6.65
CA LEU A 87 -9.70 -13.11 6.08
C LEU A 87 -8.61 -12.17 6.62
N MET A 88 -7.36 -12.63 6.58
CA MET A 88 -6.20 -11.76 6.71
C MET A 88 -5.66 -11.39 5.33
N VAL A 89 -5.22 -10.16 5.19
CA VAL A 89 -4.58 -9.66 3.96
C VAL A 89 -3.11 -9.39 4.22
N ILE A 90 -2.26 -9.78 3.27
CA ILE A 90 -0.88 -9.30 3.15
C ILE A 90 -0.89 -8.16 2.12
N PRO A 91 -0.99 -6.89 2.53
CA PRO A 91 -0.99 -5.76 1.58
C PRO A 91 0.41 -5.38 1.11
N CYS A 92 1.45 -5.77 1.84
CA CYS A 92 2.84 -5.45 1.51
C CYS A 92 3.81 -6.46 2.11
N LEU A 93 4.78 -6.87 1.30
CA LEU A 93 5.94 -7.66 1.68
C LEU A 93 7.17 -7.08 0.98
N THR A 94 8.22 -6.83 1.74
CA THR A 94 9.49 -6.30 1.23
C THR A 94 10.65 -7.11 1.79
N VAL A 95 11.60 -7.46 0.91
CA VAL A 95 12.89 -8.06 1.27
C VAL A 95 13.98 -7.22 0.62
N THR A 96 15.02 -6.85 1.38
CA THR A 96 16.12 -6.03 0.84
C THR A 96 16.88 -6.80 -0.26
N GLY A 97 17.22 -6.11 -1.37
CA GLY A 97 17.79 -6.72 -2.57
C GLY A 97 19.06 -7.56 -2.33
N LYS A 98 19.88 -7.19 -1.34
CA LYS A 98 21.09 -7.92 -0.95
C LYS A 98 20.86 -9.34 -0.40
N THR A 99 19.62 -9.67 -0.04
CA THR A 99 19.26 -10.93 0.62
C THR A 99 18.26 -11.76 -0.19
N ASN A 100 18.00 -11.38 -1.43
CA ASN A 100 17.10 -12.12 -2.32
C ASN A 100 17.54 -13.58 -2.51
N GLY A 101 16.57 -14.50 -2.64
CA GLY A 101 16.82 -15.94 -2.85
C GLY A 101 17.18 -16.73 -1.58
N ARG A 102 17.29 -16.11 -0.41
CA ARG A 102 17.62 -16.76 0.86
C ARG A 102 16.43 -17.35 1.63
N GLY A 103 15.23 -17.35 1.06
CA GLY A 103 14.01 -17.88 1.68
C GLY A 103 13.30 -16.91 2.65
N ILE A 104 13.77 -15.67 2.80
CA ILE A 104 13.24 -14.68 3.75
C ILE A 104 11.77 -14.41 3.51
N GLY A 105 11.39 -14.15 2.24
CA GLY A 105 9.99 -13.88 1.91
C GLY A 105 9.06 -15.04 2.26
N ARG A 106 9.50 -16.29 2.08
CA ARG A 106 8.74 -17.48 2.50
C ARG A 106 8.59 -17.53 4.02
N ALA A 107 9.68 -17.33 4.78
CA ALA A 107 9.62 -17.34 6.23
C ALA A 107 8.67 -16.24 6.78
N LEU A 108 8.63 -15.07 6.15
CA LEU A 108 7.68 -14.01 6.49
C LEU A 108 6.23 -14.44 6.22
N ILE A 109 5.97 -15.10 5.07
CA ILE A 109 4.64 -15.63 4.74
C ILE A 109 4.22 -16.72 5.71
N ASP A 110 5.10 -17.65 6.03
CA ASP A 110 4.80 -18.74 6.98
C ASP A 110 4.41 -18.16 8.35
N SER A 111 5.14 -17.16 8.85
CA SER A 111 4.79 -16.44 10.09
C SER A 111 3.46 -15.68 10.00
N ALA A 112 3.14 -15.11 8.84
CA ALA A 112 1.85 -14.44 8.63
C ALA A 112 0.69 -15.44 8.59
N GLU A 113 0.90 -16.64 8.03
CA GLU A 113 -0.09 -17.71 8.03
C GLU A 113 -0.38 -18.23 9.44
N GLU A 114 0.67 -18.40 10.26
CA GLU A 114 0.51 -18.75 11.69
C GLU A 114 -0.28 -17.67 12.45
N GLU A 115 0.01 -16.40 12.21
CA GLU A 115 -0.70 -15.28 12.81
C GLU A 115 -2.19 -15.27 12.42
N ALA A 116 -2.50 -15.50 11.13
CA ALA A 116 -3.87 -15.57 10.65
C ALA A 116 -4.67 -16.68 11.35
N LYS A 117 -4.08 -17.87 11.49
CA LYS A 117 -4.66 -19.00 12.22
C LYS A 117 -4.83 -18.69 13.72
N HIS A 118 -3.83 -18.07 14.35
CA HIS A 118 -3.87 -17.66 15.76
C HIS A 118 -4.99 -16.66 16.03
N GLN A 119 -5.30 -15.78 15.09
CA GLN A 119 -6.42 -14.83 15.18
C GLN A 119 -7.76 -15.44 14.75
N GLY A 120 -7.86 -16.74 14.49
CA GLY A 120 -9.08 -17.43 14.10
C GLY A 120 -9.64 -16.99 12.75
N ARG A 121 -8.78 -16.52 11.83
CA ARG A 121 -9.20 -16.14 10.50
C ARG A 121 -9.34 -17.35 9.58
N LYS A 122 -10.28 -17.30 8.65
CA LYS A 122 -10.61 -18.41 7.76
C LYS A 122 -9.62 -18.58 6.60
N GLY A 123 -8.69 -17.66 6.43
CA GLY A 123 -7.68 -17.71 5.38
C GLY A 123 -6.78 -16.48 5.37
N ILE A 124 -5.78 -16.55 4.50
CA ILE A 124 -4.83 -15.47 4.22
C ILE A 124 -4.79 -15.20 2.72
N ILE A 125 -4.83 -13.94 2.34
CA ILE A 125 -4.85 -13.52 0.94
C ILE A 125 -3.88 -12.38 0.68
N THR A 126 -3.60 -12.14 -0.59
CA THR A 126 -2.86 -10.99 -1.06
C THR A 126 -3.34 -10.54 -2.43
N THR A 127 -3.09 -9.27 -2.78
CA THR A 127 -3.14 -8.81 -4.16
C THR A 127 -1.76 -8.95 -4.76
N GLY A 128 -1.63 -9.78 -5.79
CA GLY A 128 -0.39 -10.01 -6.53
C GLY A 128 -0.49 -9.56 -7.99
N TYR A 129 0.67 -9.45 -8.65
CA TYR A 129 0.77 -8.90 -10.00
C TYR A 129 1.53 -9.84 -10.95
N TYR A 130 0.99 -10.08 -12.14
CA TYR A 130 1.63 -10.83 -13.23
C TYR A 130 2.36 -9.90 -14.19
N HIS A 131 3.26 -9.04 -13.65
CA HIS A 131 4.16 -8.20 -14.43
C HIS A 131 5.45 -7.93 -13.65
N ASN A 132 6.47 -7.45 -14.33
CA ASN A 132 7.82 -7.25 -13.75
C ASN A 132 8.07 -5.85 -13.19
N HIS A 133 7.06 -4.98 -13.18
CA HIS A 133 7.23 -3.55 -12.87
C HIS A 133 6.75 -3.16 -11.49
N TRP A 134 6.20 -4.10 -10.72
CA TRP A 134 5.61 -3.79 -9.43
C TRP A 134 6.06 -4.81 -8.37
N PHE A 135 5.99 -4.40 -7.12
CA PHE A 135 6.17 -5.30 -5.99
C PHE A 135 5.02 -6.32 -5.90
N MET A 136 5.12 -7.33 -5.02
CA MET A 136 4.12 -8.39 -4.82
C MET A 136 3.90 -9.26 -6.06
N PRO A 137 4.96 -9.87 -6.64
CA PRO A 137 4.81 -10.69 -7.84
C PRO A 137 3.97 -11.94 -7.57
N ALA A 138 2.86 -12.12 -8.32
CA ALA A 138 1.95 -13.25 -8.16
C ALA A 138 2.64 -14.62 -8.21
N PRO A 139 3.61 -14.89 -9.13
CA PRO A 139 4.30 -16.18 -9.17
C PRO A 139 5.11 -16.51 -7.90
N PHE A 140 5.51 -15.52 -7.12
CA PHE A 140 6.16 -15.76 -5.84
C PHE A 140 5.17 -16.32 -4.80
N PHE A 141 3.96 -15.76 -4.72
CA PHE A 141 2.93 -16.25 -3.81
C PHE A 141 2.44 -17.64 -4.21
N GLU A 142 2.31 -17.93 -5.50
CA GLU A 142 1.99 -19.27 -6.02
C GLU A 142 3.04 -20.30 -5.56
N LYS A 143 4.34 -19.98 -5.67
CA LYS A 143 5.44 -20.83 -5.13
C LYS A 143 5.38 -20.97 -3.61
N CYS A 144 4.73 -20.04 -2.91
CA CYS A 144 4.46 -20.15 -1.48
C CYS A 144 3.18 -20.93 -1.17
N GLY A 145 2.48 -21.47 -2.18
CA GLY A 145 1.29 -22.31 -2.02
C GLY A 145 -0.03 -21.54 -1.99
N PHE A 146 -0.03 -20.27 -2.43
CA PHE A 146 -1.26 -19.52 -2.65
C PHE A 146 -1.89 -19.94 -3.98
N SER A 147 -3.21 -20.06 -3.99
CA SER A 147 -4.00 -20.35 -5.19
C SER A 147 -4.64 -19.08 -5.73
N LEU A 148 -4.81 -19.01 -7.05
CA LEU A 148 -5.52 -17.92 -7.71
C LEU A 148 -7.01 -17.97 -7.35
N ILE A 149 -7.56 -16.83 -6.88
CA ILE A 149 -8.96 -16.66 -6.50
C ILE A 149 -9.72 -15.83 -7.55
N GLU A 150 -9.21 -14.65 -7.87
CA GLU A 150 -9.76 -13.74 -8.88
C GLU A 150 -8.62 -13.08 -9.65
N GLN A 151 -8.79 -12.87 -10.97
CA GLN A 151 -7.83 -12.14 -11.79
C GLN A 151 -8.53 -11.19 -12.75
N LYS A 152 -7.96 -9.98 -12.89
CA LYS A 152 -8.36 -9.00 -13.89
C LYS A 152 -7.11 -8.38 -14.52
N GLY A 153 -6.85 -8.71 -15.78
CA GLY A 153 -5.61 -8.32 -16.44
C GLY A 153 -4.39 -8.90 -15.73
N THR A 154 -3.49 -8.07 -15.31
CA THR A 154 -2.27 -8.45 -14.59
C THR A 154 -2.44 -8.48 -13.06
N ILE A 155 -3.57 -8.03 -12.52
CA ILE A 155 -3.85 -7.97 -11.09
C ILE A 155 -4.62 -9.22 -10.68
N ALA A 156 -4.22 -9.86 -9.58
CA ALA A 156 -4.87 -11.06 -9.07
C ALA A 156 -5.00 -11.04 -7.54
N ILE A 157 -6.07 -11.66 -7.03
CA ILE A 157 -6.14 -12.10 -5.63
C ILE A 157 -5.64 -13.53 -5.59
N LEU A 158 -4.66 -13.75 -4.72
CA LEU A 158 -4.16 -15.08 -4.40
C LEU A 158 -4.37 -15.36 -2.91
N GLY A 159 -4.60 -16.62 -2.54
CA GLY A 159 -4.85 -16.95 -1.13
C GLY A 159 -4.74 -18.41 -0.77
N LYS A 160 -4.76 -18.63 0.54
CA LYS A 160 -4.91 -19.95 1.17
C LYS A 160 -6.11 -19.88 2.11
N PHE A 161 -7.09 -20.72 1.91
CA PHE A 161 -8.20 -20.88 2.84
C PHE A 161 -7.90 -22.01 3.81
N PHE A 162 -8.26 -21.82 5.08
CA PHE A 162 -8.09 -22.79 6.15
C PHE A 162 -9.37 -23.57 6.41
N GLU A 163 -10.49 -23.09 5.86
CA GLU A 163 -11.82 -23.69 5.97
C GLU A 163 -12.46 -23.82 4.59
N GLU A 164 -13.38 -24.77 4.43
CA GLU A 164 -14.09 -25.02 3.18
C GLU A 164 -15.13 -23.94 2.85
N SER A 165 -15.76 -23.36 3.88
CA SER A 165 -16.82 -22.37 3.72
C SER A 165 -16.29 -20.95 3.95
N VAL A 166 -15.67 -20.37 2.91
CA VAL A 166 -15.15 -19.00 2.92
C VAL A 166 -15.82 -18.21 1.81
N GLU A 167 -16.35 -17.03 2.15
CA GLU A 167 -16.82 -16.09 1.13
C GLU A 167 -15.63 -15.58 0.31
N SER A 168 -15.69 -15.74 -1.01
CA SER A 168 -14.61 -15.32 -1.89
C SER A 168 -14.39 -13.81 -1.84
N PRO A 169 -13.18 -13.35 -1.53
CA PRO A 169 -12.84 -11.94 -1.65
C PRO A 169 -12.87 -11.50 -3.10
N ARG A 170 -13.05 -10.19 -3.34
CA ARG A 170 -13.10 -9.63 -4.70
C ARG A 170 -12.14 -8.46 -4.86
N LEU A 171 -11.65 -8.28 -6.09
CA LEU A 171 -10.86 -7.13 -6.47
C LEU A 171 -11.66 -5.82 -6.37
N LEU A 172 -10.96 -4.73 -6.11
CA LEU A 172 -11.53 -3.39 -6.17
C LEU A 172 -12.00 -3.08 -7.59
N LYS A 173 -13.17 -2.47 -7.70
CA LYS A 173 -13.76 -1.98 -8.96
C LYS A 173 -13.97 -0.49 -8.83
N PRO A 174 -13.04 0.34 -9.32
CA PRO A 174 -13.13 1.79 -9.20
C PRO A 174 -14.52 2.32 -9.55
N ASN A 175 -15.11 3.10 -8.64
CA ASN A 175 -16.43 3.70 -8.75
C ASN A 175 -16.36 5.19 -8.40
N PHE A 176 -15.78 5.96 -9.31
CA PHE A 176 -15.62 7.39 -9.14
C PHE A 176 -16.23 8.12 -10.34
N LYS A 177 -16.96 9.22 -10.07
CA LYS A 177 -17.50 10.09 -11.08
C LYS A 177 -17.02 11.51 -10.83
N TYR A 178 -16.23 12.01 -11.76
CA TYR A 178 -15.75 13.38 -11.77
C TYR A 178 -16.90 14.39 -11.80
N LYS A 179 -16.76 15.47 -11.03
CA LYS A 179 -17.68 16.61 -11.02
C LYS A 179 -16.93 17.87 -11.40
N PRO A 180 -17.14 18.41 -12.62
CA PRO A 180 -16.46 19.63 -13.04
C PRO A 180 -16.90 20.84 -12.21
N ILE A 181 -15.96 21.78 -11.99
CA ILE A 181 -16.21 23.09 -11.42
C ILE A 181 -15.82 24.13 -12.46
N ILE A 182 -16.79 24.93 -12.88
CA ILE A 182 -16.60 25.96 -13.93
C ILE A 182 -15.45 26.88 -13.48
N GLY A 183 -14.51 27.09 -14.37
CA GLY A 183 -13.42 28.03 -14.15
C GLY A 183 -12.25 27.50 -13.31
N LYS A 184 -12.31 26.28 -12.78
CA LYS A 184 -11.26 25.70 -11.92
C LYS A 184 -10.73 24.38 -12.46
N ALA A 185 -9.49 24.02 -12.10
CA ALA A 185 -9.03 22.65 -12.18
C ALA A 185 -9.44 21.92 -10.89
N VAL A 186 -9.93 20.71 -11.03
CA VAL A 186 -10.32 19.87 -9.90
C VAL A 186 -9.32 18.74 -9.78
N VAL A 187 -8.71 18.61 -8.61
CA VAL A 187 -7.81 17.52 -8.25
C VAL A 187 -8.56 16.62 -7.27
N ASP A 188 -8.89 15.41 -7.69
CA ASP A 188 -9.46 14.38 -6.83
C ASP A 188 -8.32 13.45 -6.40
N LEU A 189 -7.94 13.50 -5.13
CA LEU A 189 -6.83 12.79 -4.53
C LEU A 189 -7.34 11.62 -3.69
N PHE A 190 -7.05 10.40 -4.12
CA PHE A 190 -7.25 9.19 -3.33
C PHE A 190 -5.93 8.78 -2.69
N TRP A 191 -5.93 8.58 -1.39
CA TRP A 191 -4.70 8.29 -0.65
C TRP A 191 -4.95 7.47 0.61
N ASN A 192 -3.88 6.94 1.20
CA ASN A 192 -3.90 6.25 2.48
C ASN A 192 -2.57 6.45 3.23
N THR A 193 -2.60 6.35 4.54
CA THR A 193 -1.43 6.47 5.41
C THR A 193 -0.61 5.18 5.45
N PHE A 194 -1.20 4.05 5.11
CA PHE A 194 -0.53 2.76 5.12
C PHE A 194 0.69 2.71 4.18
N CYS A 195 0.58 3.30 2.99
CA CYS A 195 1.65 3.30 1.99
C CYS A 195 2.41 4.63 2.00
N PRO A 196 3.72 4.66 2.32
CA PRO A 196 4.52 5.88 2.33
C PRO A 196 4.45 6.65 1.01
N THR A 197 4.55 5.95 -0.11
CA THR A 197 4.40 6.55 -1.44
C THR A 197 3.08 7.30 -1.61
N SER A 198 1.97 6.70 -1.15
CA SER A 198 0.64 7.33 -1.21
C SER A 198 0.55 8.59 -0.36
N ASP A 199 1.13 8.56 0.83
CA ASP A 199 1.11 9.69 1.75
C ASP A 199 2.05 10.83 1.31
N ILE A 200 3.23 10.50 0.77
CA ILE A 200 4.16 11.48 0.17
C ILE A 200 3.51 12.18 -1.02
N GLU A 201 2.87 11.43 -1.92
CA GLU A 201 2.12 12.03 -3.04
C GLU A 201 1.01 12.95 -2.57
N ALA A 202 0.27 12.56 -1.53
CA ALA A 202 -0.79 13.39 -0.97
C ALA A 202 -0.24 14.73 -0.44
N GLN A 203 0.91 14.71 0.23
CA GLN A 203 1.58 15.94 0.67
C GLN A 203 1.96 16.82 -0.53
N ARG A 204 2.58 16.24 -1.55
CA ARG A 204 2.99 16.96 -2.76
C ARG A 204 1.81 17.58 -3.51
N VAL A 205 0.69 16.85 -3.60
CA VAL A 205 -0.54 17.39 -4.21
C VAL A 205 -1.05 18.59 -3.45
N ARG A 206 -1.08 18.54 -2.10
CA ARG A 206 -1.51 19.68 -1.27
C ARG A 206 -0.62 20.91 -1.48
N GLU A 207 0.69 20.71 -1.40
CA GLU A 207 1.67 21.79 -1.56
C GLU A 207 1.60 22.42 -2.95
N VAL A 208 1.65 21.62 -4.01
CA VAL A 208 1.61 22.12 -5.39
C VAL A 208 0.25 22.77 -5.71
N SER A 209 -0.86 22.17 -5.27
CA SER A 209 -2.18 22.76 -5.51
C SER A 209 -2.34 24.13 -4.86
N ALA A 210 -1.74 24.35 -3.69
CA ALA A 210 -1.75 25.63 -2.98
C ALA A 210 -1.07 26.75 -3.78
N GLU A 211 -0.09 26.44 -4.62
CA GLU A 211 0.59 27.42 -5.50
C GLU A 211 -0.38 28.09 -6.50
N PHE A 212 -1.49 27.43 -6.84
CA PHE A 212 -2.49 27.90 -7.80
C PHE A 212 -3.67 28.66 -7.17
N GLY A 213 -3.70 28.73 -5.83
CA GLY A 213 -4.74 29.45 -5.08
C GLY A 213 -6.15 28.98 -5.46
N GLU A 214 -7.07 29.92 -5.64
CA GLU A 214 -8.48 29.62 -5.93
C GLU A 214 -8.73 28.98 -7.31
N SER A 215 -7.74 28.93 -8.18
CA SER A 215 -7.88 28.31 -9.51
C SER A 215 -7.95 26.77 -9.44
N VAL A 216 -7.57 26.18 -8.31
CA VAL A 216 -7.58 24.72 -8.08
C VAL A 216 -8.47 24.38 -6.89
N VAL A 217 -9.24 23.32 -7.03
CA VAL A 217 -10.00 22.71 -5.93
C VAL A 217 -9.48 21.31 -5.73
N VAL A 218 -9.11 20.96 -4.49
CA VAL A 218 -8.68 19.63 -4.11
C VAL A 218 -9.78 18.94 -3.32
N HIS A 219 -10.21 17.78 -3.77
CA HIS A 219 -11.04 16.86 -2.99
C HIS A 219 -10.18 15.69 -2.53
N GLU A 220 -10.19 15.40 -1.24
CA GLU A 220 -9.41 14.32 -0.66
C GLU A 220 -10.30 13.16 -0.21
N TYR A 221 -9.87 11.95 -0.54
CA TYR A 221 -10.53 10.69 -0.23
C TYR A 221 -9.52 9.76 0.43
N CYS A 222 -9.56 9.68 1.78
CA CYS A 222 -8.63 8.86 2.54
C CYS A 222 -9.17 7.45 2.70
N ALA A 223 -8.48 6.46 2.14
CA ALA A 223 -8.88 5.05 2.20
C ALA A 223 -8.64 4.40 3.59
N ASP A 224 -7.98 5.08 4.53
CA ASP A 224 -7.94 4.66 5.94
C ASP A 224 -9.34 4.63 6.56
N GLU A 225 -10.23 5.47 6.02
CA GLU A 225 -11.67 5.40 6.27
C GLU A 225 -12.28 4.32 5.36
N ILE A 226 -12.51 3.13 5.89
CA ILE A 226 -13.02 1.99 5.10
C ILE A 226 -14.33 2.29 4.37
N ALA A 227 -15.15 3.20 4.88
CA ALA A 227 -16.35 3.69 4.18
C ALA A 227 -16.00 4.40 2.85
N ILE A 228 -14.91 5.16 2.81
CA ILE A 228 -14.40 5.82 1.59
C ILE A 228 -13.90 4.77 0.61
N LEU A 229 -13.04 3.84 1.08
CA LEU A 229 -12.55 2.74 0.24
C LEU A 229 -13.73 1.90 -0.31
N SER A 230 -14.69 1.54 0.53
CA SER A 230 -15.85 0.75 0.10
C SER A 230 -16.70 1.46 -0.95
N ARG A 231 -16.85 2.77 -0.84
CA ARG A 231 -17.64 3.59 -1.76
C ARG A 231 -16.98 3.77 -3.11
N TYR A 232 -15.71 4.16 -3.12
CA TYR A 232 -15.00 4.54 -4.34
C TYR A 232 -14.14 3.41 -4.92
N GLN A 233 -13.70 2.49 -4.10
CA GLN A 233 -12.86 1.34 -4.43
C GLN A 233 -11.56 1.75 -5.16
N ILE A 234 -10.97 2.87 -4.71
CA ILE A 234 -9.70 3.41 -5.17
C ILE A 234 -8.84 3.65 -3.93
N PRO A 235 -7.79 2.85 -3.71
CA PRO A 235 -6.93 2.97 -2.53
C PRO A 235 -5.90 4.09 -2.66
N ARG A 236 -5.53 4.45 -3.90
CA ARG A 236 -4.55 5.47 -4.26
C ARG A 236 -4.79 5.91 -5.71
N GLY A 237 -4.66 7.21 -5.97
CA GLY A 237 -4.73 7.78 -7.31
C GLY A 237 -4.86 9.28 -7.29
N ILE A 238 -4.34 9.94 -8.33
CA ILE A 238 -4.44 11.38 -8.54
C ILE A 238 -5.21 11.59 -9.84
N PHE A 239 -6.38 12.22 -9.74
CA PHE A 239 -7.21 12.55 -10.90
C PHE A 239 -7.25 14.07 -11.07
N ILE A 240 -6.94 14.56 -12.25
CA ILE A 240 -7.02 15.98 -12.57
C ILE A 240 -8.06 16.17 -13.68
N ASN A 241 -9.11 16.92 -13.39
CA ASN A 241 -10.30 17.08 -14.23
C ASN A 241 -10.86 15.71 -14.68
N GLY A 242 -10.92 14.74 -13.77
CA GLY A 242 -11.45 13.39 -13.99
C GLY A 242 -10.53 12.44 -14.74
N LYS A 243 -9.34 12.88 -15.14
CA LYS A 243 -8.34 12.03 -15.80
C LYS A 243 -7.32 11.57 -14.76
N GLU A 244 -7.16 10.25 -14.61
CA GLU A 244 -6.09 9.68 -13.80
C GLU A 244 -4.73 10.01 -14.40
N ILE A 245 -3.81 10.46 -13.55
CA ILE A 245 -2.44 10.79 -13.92
C ILE A 245 -1.49 9.82 -13.21
N TRP A 246 -0.55 9.28 -13.97
CA TRP A 246 0.41 8.29 -13.50
C TRP A 246 1.84 8.71 -13.83
N TRP A 247 2.73 8.64 -12.82
CA TRP A 247 4.16 8.96 -12.93
C TRP A 247 5.09 7.81 -12.54
N GLY A 248 4.62 6.59 -12.56
CA GLY A 248 5.38 5.42 -12.10
C GLY A 248 5.27 5.21 -10.59
N HIS A 249 6.42 5.16 -9.88
CA HIS A 249 6.42 4.84 -8.45
C HIS A 249 5.82 5.97 -7.61
N GLU A 250 6.27 7.21 -7.81
CA GLU A 250 5.79 8.40 -7.12
C GLU A 250 5.60 9.59 -8.06
N ALA A 251 4.56 10.38 -7.80
CA ALA A 251 4.33 11.62 -8.51
C ALA A 251 5.34 12.71 -8.07
N PRO A 252 6.18 13.25 -8.97
CA PRO A 252 7.06 14.36 -8.65
C PRO A 252 6.26 15.68 -8.59
N LYS A 253 6.67 16.62 -7.73
CA LYS A 253 6.01 17.94 -7.59
C LYS A 253 5.89 18.64 -8.94
N GLU A 254 6.95 18.60 -9.78
CA GLU A 254 6.92 19.21 -11.09
C GLU A 254 5.91 18.57 -12.04
N GLY A 255 5.79 17.23 -12.03
CA GLY A 255 4.79 16.53 -12.84
C GLY A 255 3.35 16.88 -12.43
N ILE A 256 3.09 17.02 -11.12
CA ILE A 256 1.80 17.47 -10.61
C ILE A 256 1.50 18.92 -11.08
N ARG A 257 2.50 19.80 -10.95
CA ARG A 257 2.40 21.22 -11.36
C ARG A 257 2.08 21.35 -12.84
N GLU A 258 2.81 20.65 -13.71
CA GLU A 258 2.55 20.64 -15.14
C GLU A 258 1.14 20.10 -15.49
N ALA A 259 0.70 19.05 -14.82
CA ALA A 259 -0.62 18.46 -15.08
C ALA A 259 -1.74 19.42 -14.69
N ILE A 260 -1.64 20.10 -13.54
CA ILE A 260 -2.59 21.14 -13.12
C ILE A 260 -2.58 22.32 -14.10
N PHE A 261 -1.40 22.79 -14.50
CA PHE A 261 -1.26 23.89 -15.45
C PHE A 261 -1.90 23.57 -16.81
N LYS A 262 -1.70 22.35 -17.32
CA LYS A 262 -2.36 21.88 -18.54
C LYS A 262 -3.89 21.87 -18.37
N ALA A 263 -4.39 21.37 -17.23
CA ALA A 263 -5.82 21.30 -16.95
C ALA A 263 -6.50 22.67 -16.87
N LEU A 264 -5.77 23.72 -16.49
CA LEU A 264 -6.25 25.11 -16.48
C LEU A 264 -6.26 25.77 -17.86
N ARG A 265 -5.38 25.34 -18.78
CA ARG A 265 -5.27 25.91 -20.14
C ARG A 265 -6.25 25.33 -21.15
N TYR A 266 -6.60 24.07 -21.04
CA TYR A 266 -7.47 23.35 -21.97
C TYR A 266 -8.91 23.27 -21.42
N LYS A 267 -9.50 24.48 -21.21
CA LYS A 267 -10.92 24.63 -20.84
C LYS A 267 -11.79 24.70 -22.07
#